data_d6afa3ce4d4fe3d54432cd57fb0711a5
#
_entry.id   d6afa3ce4d4fe3d54432cd57fb0711a5
#
_cell.length_a   1.000
_cell.length_b   1.000
_cell.length_c   1.000
_cell.angle_alpha   90.00
_cell.angle_beta   90.00
_cell.angle_gamma   90.00
#
_symmetry.space_group_name_H-M   'P 1'
#
loop_
_entity.id
_entity.type
_entity.pdbx_description
1 polymer ?
#
loop_
_entity_poly.entity_id
_entity_poly.type
_entity_poly.pdbx_seq_one_letter_code
_entity_poly.pdbx_strand_id
1 'polypeptide(L)'
;MATIADSLHTGREMQHADPRAVLTGTHFMNGDAAACEGALAAGARFGAGYPITPSTEIVERFAARAPQVGGLFIQMEDELAASITLQGMVWAGQKAFTSTSGPGFSLMMEHIVYAAMTETPCVFFNVQRGGPSTGLPTLPAQGDMMQARFGSHGDYSLIALVPNSPQECFWLAVKAFNLAEQFRVPVMVMMDECVGHMTEKVVIPKAEEIEIFPRRSPSKKPGEFLAYGEIGEDLVPEMASAGEGYKIYVTGMTHDKRGYPLGNADAQRTLITRLFEKISRAEDELTLIDEDHMDDADVAVVSYGITSRVAERAIQLARAKGLKVGRMRLKGVWPFPEKRFREVAQRIKAFVAPELNMGQVVLEVERCAGGHCRTIAMPHPGGTVHRPLDILAAIEKGARA
;
A
#
# COMPACT_ATOMS: atom_id res chain seq x y z
N MET A 1 22.23 -3.09 3.03
CA MET A 1 20.86 -3.61 2.86
C MET A 1 20.28 -3.72 4.25
N ALA A 2 19.52 -2.71 4.69
CA ALA A 2 18.74 -2.85 5.93
C ALA A 2 17.63 -3.85 5.62
N THR A 3 17.59 -4.93 6.34
CA THR A 3 16.53 -5.92 6.30
C THR A 3 15.23 -5.23 6.71
N ILE A 4 14.16 -5.41 5.95
CA ILE A 4 12.79 -4.87 6.19
C ILE A 4 12.18 -5.45 7.50
N ALA A 5 12.99 -6.17 8.28
CA ALA A 5 12.61 -6.90 9.48
C ALA A 5 12.50 -6.06 10.77
N ASP A 6 12.76 -4.74 10.75
CA ASP A 6 12.74 -3.94 11.96
C ASP A 6 11.31 -3.57 12.39
N SER A 7 10.92 -4.16 13.53
CA SER A 7 9.85 -3.79 14.46
C SER A 7 8.39 -4.10 14.10
N LEU A 8 8.02 -5.36 13.92
CA LEU A 8 6.63 -5.79 14.10
C LEU A 8 6.40 -6.21 15.56
N HIS A 9 6.24 -5.25 16.49
CA HIS A 9 6.10 -5.52 17.93
C HIS A 9 4.66 -5.85 18.34
N THR A 10 4.15 -7.04 17.98
CA THR A 10 2.84 -7.49 18.46
C THR A 10 2.90 -8.70 19.37
N GLY A 11 4.08 -9.18 19.74
CA GLY A 11 4.24 -10.41 20.55
C GLY A 11 3.80 -11.69 19.82
N ARG A 12 3.46 -11.62 18.52
CA ARG A 12 3.16 -12.80 17.70
C ARG A 12 4.43 -13.33 17.06
N GLU A 13 4.60 -14.66 17.13
CA GLU A 13 5.73 -15.33 16.47
C GLU A 13 5.54 -15.30 14.96
N MET A 14 6.53 -14.75 14.25
CA MET A 14 6.54 -14.70 12.78
C MET A 14 6.68 -16.12 12.21
N GLN A 15 6.05 -16.37 11.10
CA GLN A 15 6.18 -17.59 10.31
C GLN A 15 7.09 -17.34 9.11
N HIS A 16 7.62 -18.40 8.51
CA HIS A 16 8.35 -18.30 7.24
C HIS A 16 7.44 -18.64 6.06
N ALA A 17 7.84 -18.15 4.88
CA ALA A 17 7.11 -18.45 3.66
C ALA A 17 7.11 -19.95 3.32
N ASP A 18 6.08 -20.42 2.61
CA ASP A 18 6.02 -21.77 2.07
C ASP A 18 7.03 -21.93 0.92
N PRO A 19 8.04 -22.82 1.04
CA PRO A 19 9.06 -22.99 0.00
C PRO A 19 8.50 -23.34 -1.39
N ARG A 20 7.32 -23.95 -1.46
CA ARG A 20 6.65 -24.26 -2.75
C ARG A 20 6.14 -23.01 -3.45
N ALA A 21 5.88 -21.94 -2.70
CA ALA A 21 5.34 -20.69 -3.21
C ALA A 21 6.42 -19.66 -3.56
N VAL A 22 7.65 -19.85 -3.09
CA VAL A 22 8.76 -18.92 -3.29
C VAL A 22 9.57 -19.30 -4.52
N LEU A 23 9.63 -18.43 -5.49
CA LEU A 23 10.46 -18.57 -6.69
C LEU A 23 11.89 -18.10 -6.40
N THR A 24 12.60 -18.82 -5.52
CA THR A 24 13.96 -18.45 -5.08
C THR A 24 14.92 -18.33 -6.24
N GLY A 25 15.79 -17.32 -6.22
CA GLY A 25 16.86 -17.13 -7.20
C GLY A 25 16.90 -15.71 -7.79
N THR A 26 17.69 -15.59 -8.85
CA THR A 26 17.82 -14.34 -9.61
C THR A 26 17.01 -14.45 -10.90
N HIS A 27 16.10 -13.52 -11.10
CA HIS A 27 15.18 -13.50 -12.23
C HIS A 27 15.27 -12.15 -12.95
N PHE A 28 14.93 -12.16 -14.22
CA PHE A 28 14.71 -10.96 -15.02
C PHE A 28 13.20 -10.87 -15.29
N MET A 29 12.51 -9.99 -14.58
CA MET A 29 11.05 -9.91 -14.63
C MET A 29 10.55 -8.47 -14.46
N ASN A 30 9.34 -8.21 -14.90
CA ASN A 30 8.71 -6.92 -14.70
C ASN A 30 8.12 -6.77 -13.27
N GLY A 31 7.68 -5.55 -12.95
CA GLY A 31 7.14 -5.24 -11.61
C GLY A 31 5.87 -6.00 -11.29
N ASP A 32 4.98 -6.20 -12.27
CA ASP A 32 3.72 -6.94 -12.10
C ASP A 32 3.97 -8.41 -11.76
N ALA A 33 4.90 -9.03 -12.50
CA ALA A 33 5.31 -10.40 -12.20
C ALA A 33 5.96 -10.51 -10.81
N ALA A 34 6.80 -9.54 -10.45
CA ALA A 34 7.44 -9.50 -9.14
C ALA A 34 6.43 -9.29 -8.00
N ALA A 35 5.42 -8.43 -8.19
CA ALA A 35 4.33 -8.24 -7.23
C ALA A 35 3.53 -9.53 -7.01
N CYS A 36 3.21 -10.25 -8.08
CA CYS A 36 2.56 -11.57 -7.99
C CYS A 36 3.41 -12.58 -7.21
N GLU A 37 4.71 -12.70 -7.50
CA GLU A 37 5.58 -13.63 -6.75
C GLU A 37 5.72 -13.22 -5.28
N GLY A 38 5.70 -11.92 -4.97
CA GLY A 38 5.64 -11.41 -3.60
C GLY A 38 4.34 -11.79 -2.89
N ALA A 39 3.21 -11.71 -3.57
CA ALA A 39 1.91 -12.15 -3.03
C ALA A 39 1.90 -13.66 -2.74
N LEU A 40 2.42 -14.49 -3.66
CA LEU A 40 2.55 -15.93 -3.47
C LEU A 40 3.47 -16.27 -2.27
N ALA A 41 4.61 -15.59 -2.18
CA ALA A 41 5.56 -15.75 -1.07
C ALA A 41 4.92 -15.34 0.27
N ALA A 42 4.09 -14.29 0.29
CA ALA A 42 3.32 -13.86 1.47
C ALA A 42 2.22 -14.84 1.91
N GLY A 43 1.99 -15.89 1.14
CA GLY A 43 0.99 -16.91 1.43
C GLY A 43 -0.36 -16.68 0.74
N ALA A 44 -0.47 -15.76 -0.22
CA ALA A 44 -1.67 -15.66 -1.03
C ALA A 44 -1.90 -16.96 -1.82
N ARG A 45 -3.11 -17.51 -1.67
CA ARG A 45 -3.52 -18.71 -2.38
C ARG A 45 -4.75 -18.47 -3.24
N PHE A 46 -5.43 -17.36 -3.00
CA PHE A 46 -6.64 -17.01 -3.72
C PHE A 46 -6.54 -15.62 -4.33
N GLY A 47 -7.09 -15.47 -5.53
CA GLY A 47 -7.21 -14.21 -6.23
C GLY A 47 -8.52 -14.15 -7.01
N ALA A 48 -9.13 -12.99 -7.02
CA ALA A 48 -10.27 -12.69 -7.90
C ALA A 48 -9.92 -11.43 -8.69
N GLY A 49 -10.25 -11.37 -9.97
CA GLY A 49 -9.89 -10.22 -10.78
C GLY A 49 -10.68 -10.09 -12.07
N TYR A 50 -10.67 -8.88 -12.62
CA TYR A 50 -11.11 -8.55 -13.95
C TYR A 50 -9.93 -7.93 -14.71
N PRO A 51 -9.58 -8.45 -15.91
CA PRO A 51 -8.40 -7.98 -16.63
C PRO A 51 -8.52 -6.53 -17.05
N ILE A 52 -7.56 -5.70 -16.65
CA ILE A 52 -7.45 -4.29 -17.03
C ILE A 52 -5.99 -3.88 -17.17
N THR A 53 -5.62 -3.30 -18.32
CA THR A 53 -4.28 -2.76 -18.55
C THR A 53 -4.02 -1.54 -17.64
N PRO A 54 -2.82 -1.45 -16.98
CA PRO A 54 -1.62 -2.28 -17.11
C PRO A 54 -1.43 -3.28 -15.97
N SER A 55 -2.47 -3.74 -15.29
CA SER A 55 -2.37 -4.66 -14.13
C SER A 55 -2.66 -6.12 -14.46
N THR A 56 -2.94 -6.43 -15.72
CA THR A 56 -3.39 -7.76 -16.16
C THR A 56 -2.33 -8.83 -15.90
N GLU A 57 -1.04 -8.49 -16.05
CA GLU A 57 0.07 -9.41 -15.88
C GLU A 57 0.20 -9.97 -14.46
N ILE A 58 -0.27 -9.23 -13.43
CA ILE A 58 -0.32 -9.70 -12.05
C ILE A 58 -1.24 -10.92 -11.95
N VAL A 59 -2.48 -10.80 -12.46
CA VAL A 59 -3.49 -11.86 -12.35
C VAL A 59 -3.25 -13.01 -13.33
N GLU A 60 -2.72 -12.76 -14.52
CA GLU A 60 -2.31 -13.80 -15.47
C GLU A 60 -1.21 -14.68 -14.88
N ARG A 61 -0.17 -14.06 -14.30
CA ARG A 61 0.89 -14.79 -13.64
C ARG A 61 0.35 -15.59 -12.45
N PHE A 62 -0.53 -14.99 -11.64
CA PHE A 62 -1.14 -15.69 -10.51
C PHE A 62 -1.99 -16.87 -10.96
N ALA A 63 -2.80 -16.72 -12.01
CA ALA A 63 -3.61 -17.81 -12.56
C ALA A 63 -2.75 -19.00 -13.02
N ALA A 64 -1.56 -18.74 -13.57
CA ALA A 64 -0.61 -19.78 -13.97
C ALA A 64 0.12 -20.43 -12.78
N ARG A 65 0.40 -19.67 -11.71
CA ARG A 65 1.20 -20.12 -10.56
C ARG A 65 0.35 -20.74 -9.45
N ALA A 66 -0.85 -20.21 -9.18
CA ALA A 66 -1.69 -20.60 -8.05
C ALA A 66 -1.97 -22.11 -7.99
N PRO A 67 -2.30 -22.82 -9.09
CA PRO A 67 -2.52 -24.27 -9.05
C PRO A 67 -1.31 -25.07 -8.55
N GLN A 68 -0.08 -24.57 -8.76
CA GLN A 68 1.15 -25.24 -8.34
C GLN A 68 1.32 -25.25 -6.83
N VAL A 69 0.62 -24.37 -6.12
CA VAL A 69 0.68 -24.18 -4.65
C VAL A 69 -0.67 -24.44 -3.96
N GLY A 70 -1.60 -25.09 -4.66
CA GLY A 70 -2.94 -25.37 -4.14
C GLY A 70 -3.85 -24.13 -4.04
N GLY A 71 -3.57 -23.14 -4.86
CA GLY A 71 -4.35 -21.89 -4.94
C GLY A 71 -5.35 -21.89 -6.09
N LEU A 72 -6.16 -20.84 -6.15
CA LEU A 72 -7.20 -20.62 -7.15
C LEU A 72 -7.28 -19.16 -7.56
N PHE A 73 -7.37 -18.91 -8.87
CA PHE A 73 -7.76 -17.63 -9.42
C PHE A 73 -9.15 -17.73 -10.06
N ILE A 74 -9.99 -16.73 -9.82
CA ILE A 74 -11.32 -16.62 -10.42
C ILE A 74 -11.40 -15.30 -11.19
N GLN A 75 -11.61 -15.39 -12.50
CA GLN A 75 -11.96 -14.23 -13.30
C GLN A 75 -13.43 -13.90 -13.09
N MET A 76 -13.69 -12.66 -12.74
CA MET A 76 -15.04 -12.14 -12.52
C MET A 76 -15.51 -11.32 -13.73
N GLU A 77 -16.80 -10.98 -13.76
CA GLU A 77 -17.41 -10.18 -14.83
C GLU A 77 -17.05 -8.70 -14.76
N ASP A 78 -16.68 -8.21 -13.58
CA ASP A 78 -16.26 -6.80 -13.34
C ASP A 78 -15.46 -6.67 -12.04
N GLU A 79 -15.00 -5.45 -11.76
CA GLU A 79 -14.22 -5.13 -10.57
C GLU A 79 -15.07 -5.12 -9.29
N LEU A 80 -16.37 -4.88 -9.37
CA LEU A 80 -17.28 -4.97 -8.22
C LEU A 80 -17.32 -6.43 -7.73
N ALA A 81 -17.61 -7.37 -8.65
CA ALA A 81 -17.63 -8.80 -8.34
C ALA A 81 -16.25 -9.28 -7.85
N ALA A 82 -15.15 -8.83 -8.47
CA ALA A 82 -13.80 -9.20 -8.07
C ALA A 82 -13.49 -8.77 -6.62
N SER A 83 -13.78 -7.54 -6.27
CA SER A 83 -13.44 -6.98 -4.95
C SER A 83 -14.28 -7.54 -3.81
N ILE A 84 -15.54 -7.91 -4.04
CA ILE A 84 -16.36 -8.54 -2.98
C ILE A 84 -16.05 -10.04 -2.86
N THR A 85 -15.75 -10.72 -3.96
CA THR A 85 -15.30 -12.12 -3.95
C THR A 85 -14.00 -12.26 -3.17
N LEU A 86 -13.03 -11.36 -3.39
CA LEU A 86 -11.80 -11.25 -2.60
C LEU A 86 -12.10 -11.27 -1.10
N GLN A 87 -13.04 -10.46 -0.63
CA GLN A 87 -13.37 -10.37 0.79
C GLN A 87 -13.99 -11.67 1.32
N GLY A 88 -14.86 -12.30 0.52
CA GLY A 88 -15.39 -13.63 0.83
C GLY A 88 -14.29 -14.69 1.01
N MET A 89 -13.28 -14.68 0.12
CA MET A 89 -12.12 -15.58 0.22
C MET A 89 -11.34 -15.36 1.53
N VAL A 90 -11.16 -14.10 1.94
CA VAL A 90 -10.48 -13.75 3.19
C VAL A 90 -11.27 -14.25 4.41
N TRP A 91 -12.59 -14.09 4.42
CA TRP A 91 -13.45 -14.61 5.48
C TRP A 91 -13.56 -16.14 5.48
N ALA A 92 -13.28 -16.80 4.35
CA ALA A 92 -13.09 -18.24 4.26
C ALA A 92 -11.69 -18.71 4.75
N GLY A 93 -10.90 -17.83 5.36
CA GLY A 93 -9.62 -18.18 5.97
C GLY A 93 -8.40 -18.00 5.08
N GLN A 94 -8.56 -17.50 3.86
CA GLN A 94 -7.46 -17.39 2.91
C GLN A 94 -6.80 -16.00 2.94
N LYS A 95 -5.52 -15.93 2.56
CA LYS A 95 -4.90 -14.69 2.11
C LYS A 95 -5.21 -14.51 0.63
N ALA A 96 -5.80 -13.38 0.27
CA ALA A 96 -6.28 -13.14 -1.08
C ALA A 96 -6.05 -11.69 -1.53
N PHE A 97 -6.05 -11.48 -2.85
CA PHE A 97 -5.86 -10.18 -3.46
C PHE A 97 -6.66 -10.01 -4.76
N THR A 98 -6.74 -8.77 -5.20
CA THR A 98 -7.14 -8.40 -6.56
C THR A 98 -6.16 -7.38 -7.15
N SER A 99 -6.10 -7.27 -8.48
CA SER A 99 -5.38 -6.20 -9.16
C SER A 99 -6.29 -5.44 -10.11
N THR A 100 -6.02 -4.15 -10.26
CA THR A 100 -6.83 -3.24 -11.07
C THR A 100 -6.02 -2.02 -11.51
N SER A 101 -6.68 -1.10 -12.22
CA SER A 101 -6.17 0.21 -12.63
C SER A 101 -7.30 1.23 -12.63
N GLY A 102 -7.00 2.49 -12.53
CA GLY A 102 -7.85 3.68 -12.59
C GLY A 102 -9.38 3.44 -12.58
N PRO A 103 -10.02 3.11 -13.74
CA PRO A 103 -11.47 2.91 -13.78
C PRO A 103 -11.97 1.81 -12.85
N GLY A 104 -11.29 0.66 -12.81
CA GLY A 104 -11.64 -0.44 -11.92
C GLY A 104 -11.39 -0.11 -10.45
N PHE A 105 -10.34 0.66 -10.16
CA PHE A 105 -10.08 1.16 -8.81
C PHE A 105 -11.23 2.05 -8.31
N SER A 106 -11.80 2.88 -9.19
CA SER A 106 -12.99 3.68 -8.89
C SER A 106 -14.21 2.81 -8.54
N LEU A 107 -14.44 1.71 -9.28
CA LEU A 107 -15.52 0.78 -9.00
C LEU A 107 -15.34 0.04 -7.66
N MET A 108 -14.10 -0.24 -7.26
CA MET A 108 -13.79 -0.95 -6.01
C MET A 108 -13.91 -0.10 -4.74
N MET A 109 -14.08 1.23 -4.83
CA MET A 109 -14.02 2.14 -3.67
C MET A 109 -15.00 1.77 -2.57
N GLU A 110 -16.24 1.40 -2.90
CA GLU A 110 -17.24 0.97 -1.92
C GLU A 110 -16.78 -0.29 -1.17
N HIS A 111 -16.23 -1.26 -1.89
CA HIS A 111 -15.77 -2.51 -1.28
C HIS A 111 -14.46 -2.36 -0.50
N ILE A 112 -13.62 -1.40 -0.84
CA ILE A 112 -12.43 -1.05 -0.06
C ILE A 112 -12.82 -0.49 1.31
N VAL A 113 -13.77 0.44 1.36
CA VAL A 113 -14.24 0.98 2.64
C VAL A 113 -15.06 -0.05 3.42
N TYR A 114 -15.82 -0.90 2.73
CA TYR A 114 -16.48 -2.06 3.35
C TYR A 114 -15.45 -2.99 4.02
N ALA A 115 -14.32 -3.28 3.37
CA ALA A 115 -13.24 -4.06 3.97
C ALA A 115 -12.62 -3.37 5.19
N ALA A 116 -12.47 -2.04 5.18
CA ALA A 116 -12.02 -1.27 6.34
C ALA A 116 -13.01 -1.36 7.50
N MET A 117 -14.32 -1.22 7.24
CA MET A 117 -15.38 -1.30 8.23
C MET A 117 -15.53 -2.70 8.83
N THR A 118 -15.37 -3.74 8.03
CA THR A 118 -15.46 -5.15 8.45
C THR A 118 -14.13 -5.72 8.92
N GLU A 119 -13.08 -4.93 8.93
CA GLU A 119 -11.72 -5.32 9.32
C GLU A 119 -11.24 -6.58 8.57
N THR A 120 -11.43 -6.56 7.25
CA THR A 120 -11.07 -7.65 6.35
C THR A 120 -9.66 -7.45 5.80
N PRO A 121 -8.67 -8.28 6.18
CA PRO A 121 -7.27 -8.15 5.77
C PRO A 121 -7.08 -8.62 4.32
N CYS A 122 -7.18 -7.72 3.37
CA CYS A 122 -7.04 -7.99 1.95
C CYS A 122 -6.09 -7.01 1.26
N VAL A 123 -5.56 -7.39 0.10
CA VAL A 123 -4.60 -6.58 -0.65
C VAL A 123 -5.17 -6.22 -2.02
N PHE A 124 -5.03 -4.95 -2.38
CA PHE A 124 -5.40 -4.40 -3.67
C PHE A 124 -4.15 -3.87 -4.37
N PHE A 125 -3.82 -4.41 -5.53
CA PHE A 125 -2.80 -3.82 -6.40
C PHE A 125 -3.47 -2.86 -7.36
N ASN A 126 -3.06 -1.60 -7.37
CA ASN A 126 -3.47 -0.62 -8.38
C ASN A 126 -2.25 -0.20 -9.19
N VAL A 127 -2.23 -0.59 -10.46
CA VAL A 127 -1.20 -0.16 -11.41
C VAL A 127 -1.73 1.07 -12.13
N GLN A 128 -1.29 2.25 -11.66
CA GLN A 128 -1.83 3.55 -12.07
C GLN A 128 -1.44 3.88 -13.52
N ARG A 129 -2.42 4.31 -14.28
CA ARG A 129 -2.30 4.73 -15.67
C ARG A 129 -2.82 6.15 -15.89
N GLY A 130 -2.57 6.73 -17.04
CA GLY A 130 -3.10 8.04 -17.38
C GLY A 130 -4.62 8.09 -17.33
N GLY A 131 -5.17 8.94 -16.46
CA GLY A 131 -6.59 9.26 -16.31
C GLY A 131 -6.85 10.72 -16.73
N PRO A 132 -8.10 11.23 -16.53
CA PRO A 132 -9.28 10.53 -15.97
C PRO A 132 -9.98 9.59 -16.97
N SER A 133 -10.94 8.78 -16.46
CA SER A 133 -11.70 7.78 -17.23
C SER A 133 -10.80 6.73 -17.87
N THR A 134 -11.06 6.31 -19.11
CA THR A 134 -10.22 5.35 -19.84
C THR A 134 -8.79 5.85 -20.02
N GLY A 135 -8.64 7.12 -20.30
CA GLY A 135 -7.36 7.84 -20.33
C GLY A 135 -6.33 7.23 -21.29
N LEU A 136 -5.14 6.96 -20.75
CA LEU A 136 -3.98 6.41 -21.47
C LEU A 136 -3.60 5.05 -20.87
N PRO A 137 -4.18 3.93 -21.34
CA PRO A 137 -4.04 2.62 -20.67
C PRO A 137 -2.61 2.09 -20.54
N THR A 138 -1.70 2.53 -21.42
CA THR A 138 -0.32 2.03 -21.51
C THR A 138 0.73 3.09 -21.18
N LEU A 139 0.33 4.17 -20.52
CA LEU A 139 1.24 5.26 -20.16
C LEU A 139 1.12 5.59 -18.67
N PRO A 140 2.24 5.92 -18.01
CA PRO A 140 2.30 6.09 -16.56
C PRO A 140 1.57 7.32 -16.06
N ALA A 141 1.00 7.19 -14.88
CA ALA A 141 0.52 8.29 -14.05
C ALA A 141 0.60 7.93 -12.56
N GLN A 142 0.40 8.92 -11.72
CA GLN A 142 0.28 8.80 -10.27
C GLN A 142 -0.98 9.57 -9.82
N GLY A 143 -2.08 9.35 -10.56
CA GLY A 143 -3.32 10.12 -10.42
C GLY A 143 -4.29 9.60 -9.36
N ASP A 144 -4.07 8.41 -8.81
CA ASP A 144 -5.01 7.72 -7.91
C ASP A 144 -4.59 7.83 -6.43
N MET A 145 -3.58 8.65 -6.11
CA MET A 145 -3.00 8.70 -4.76
C MET A 145 -3.97 9.24 -3.72
N MET A 146 -4.66 10.34 -4.01
CA MET A 146 -5.70 10.88 -3.11
C MET A 146 -6.96 10.01 -3.11
N GLN A 147 -7.30 9.39 -4.23
CA GLN A 147 -8.39 8.43 -4.31
C GLN A 147 -8.14 7.23 -3.39
N ALA A 148 -6.91 6.74 -3.31
CA ALA A 148 -6.55 5.66 -2.39
C ALA A 148 -6.94 5.99 -0.94
N ARG A 149 -6.89 7.26 -0.52
CA ARG A 149 -7.22 7.69 0.84
C ARG A 149 -8.66 8.14 1.00
N PHE A 150 -9.20 8.87 0.03
CA PHE A 150 -10.46 9.60 0.12
C PHE A 150 -11.46 9.22 -0.97
N GLY A 151 -11.27 8.08 -1.65
CA GLY A 151 -12.07 7.69 -2.80
C GLY A 151 -13.48 7.20 -2.45
N SER A 152 -13.76 6.88 -1.19
CA SER A 152 -15.08 6.49 -0.71
C SER A 152 -15.61 7.44 0.36
N HIS A 153 -16.77 7.13 0.92
CA HIS A 153 -17.46 7.97 1.90
C HIS A 153 -17.15 7.58 3.36
N GLY A 154 -17.45 8.49 4.28
CA GLY A 154 -17.27 8.30 5.72
C GLY A 154 -15.82 8.43 6.18
N ASP A 155 -15.60 8.07 7.44
CA ASP A 155 -14.30 8.14 8.10
C ASP A 155 -13.69 6.75 8.20
N TYR A 156 -12.56 6.53 7.53
CA TYR A 156 -11.83 5.27 7.55
C TYR A 156 -10.31 5.48 7.45
N SER A 157 -9.55 4.50 7.89
CA SER A 157 -8.10 4.45 7.71
C SER A 157 -7.70 3.19 6.94
N LEU A 158 -6.64 3.31 6.17
CA LEU A 158 -6.07 2.22 5.39
C LEU A 158 -4.57 2.44 5.19
N ILE A 159 -3.89 1.47 4.61
CA ILE A 159 -2.46 1.54 4.34
C ILE A 159 -2.24 1.50 2.82
N ALA A 160 -1.36 2.38 2.31
CA ALA A 160 -0.98 2.37 0.91
C ALA A 160 0.54 2.45 0.75
N LEU A 161 1.10 1.51 0.00
CA LEU A 161 2.52 1.34 -0.27
C LEU A 161 2.83 1.67 -1.73
N VAL A 162 4.03 2.22 -2.00
CA VAL A 162 4.41 2.66 -3.36
C VAL A 162 5.81 2.14 -3.70
N PRO A 163 5.94 1.07 -4.50
CA PRO A 163 7.22 0.59 -4.99
C PRO A 163 7.79 1.51 -6.09
N ASN A 164 9.11 1.48 -6.27
CA ASN A 164 9.80 2.19 -7.35
C ASN A 164 10.61 1.28 -8.28
N SER A 165 10.54 -0.01 -8.10
CA SER A 165 11.28 -1.01 -8.89
C SER A 165 10.62 -2.38 -8.82
N PRO A 166 10.87 -3.28 -9.78
CA PRO A 166 10.41 -4.68 -9.69
C PRO A 166 10.87 -5.39 -8.41
N GLN A 167 12.07 -5.11 -7.92
CA GLN A 167 12.53 -5.67 -6.64
C GLN A 167 11.65 -5.22 -5.47
N GLU A 168 11.25 -3.95 -5.45
CA GLU A 168 10.35 -3.45 -4.41
C GLU A 168 8.91 -3.91 -4.60
N CYS A 169 8.45 -4.14 -5.82
CA CYS A 169 7.14 -4.76 -6.06
C CYS A 169 7.02 -6.10 -5.34
N PHE A 170 8.08 -6.93 -5.38
CA PHE A 170 8.13 -8.17 -4.61
C PHE A 170 8.03 -7.91 -3.10
N TRP A 171 8.91 -7.08 -2.55
CA TRP A 171 8.99 -6.89 -1.11
C TRP A 171 7.81 -6.14 -0.52
N LEU A 172 7.29 -5.12 -1.23
CA LEU A 172 6.12 -4.39 -0.76
C LEU A 172 4.83 -5.19 -0.91
N ALA A 173 4.77 -6.16 -1.84
CA ALA A 173 3.68 -7.13 -1.86
C ALA A 173 3.72 -8.01 -0.60
N VAL A 174 4.88 -8.58 -0.23
CA VAL A 174 5.01 -9.33 1.04
C VAL A 174 4.61 -8.46 2.24
N LYS A 175 5.11 -7.22 2.30
CA LYS A 175 4.80 -6.30 3.39
C LYS A 175 3.31 -5.93 3.43
N ALA A 176 2.65 -5.77 2.28
CA ALA A 176 1.23 -5.47 2.21
C ALA A 176 0.37 -6.55 2.87
N PHE A 177 0.65 -7.82 2.59
CA PHE A 177 -0.05 -8.93 3.26
C PHE A 177 0.24 -8.99 4.76
N ASN A 178 1.48 -8.75 5.17
CA ASN A 178 1.84 -8.72 6.58
C ASN A 178 1.11 -7.60 7.32
N LEU A 179 1.09 -6.39 6.77
CA LEU A 179 0.37 -5.25 7.34
C LEU A 179 -1.15 -5.47 7.34
N ALA A 180 -1.70 -6.09 6.28
CA ALA A 180 -3.12 -6.41 6.24
C ALA A 180 -3.52 -7.36 7.39
N GLU A 181 -2.77 -8.44 7.62
CA GLU A 181 -3.03 -9.39 8.73
C GLU A 181 -2.72 -8.79 10.10
N GLN A 182 -1.69 -7.94 10.20
CA GLN A 182 -1.32 -7.29 11.44
C GLN A 182 -2.40 -6.35 11.94
N PHE A 183 -2.92 -5.51 11.07
CA PHE A 183 -3.88 -4.46 11.43
C PHE A 183 -5.33 -4.80 11.09
N ARG A 184 -5.61 -5.95 10.45
CA ARG A 184 -6.93 -6.28 9.91
C ARG A 184 -7.53 -5.08 9.16
N VAL A 185 -6.87 -4.69 8.07
CA VAL A 185 -7.23 -3.53 7.25
C VAL A 185 -6.93 -3.84 5.78
N PRO A 186 -7.67 -3.27 4.82
CA PRO A 186 -7.26 -3.33 3.43
C PRO A 186 -5.95 -2.57 3.22
N VAL A 187 -5.02 -3.17 2.47
CA VAL A 187 -3.75 -2.55 2.09
C VAL A 187 -3.67 -2.43 0.59
N MET A 188 -3.28 -1.25 0.12
CA MET A 188 -3.09 -0.98 -1.30
C MET A 188 -1.61 -0.94 -1.67
N VAL A 189 -1.26 -1.52 -2.81
CA VAL A 189 0.04 -1.37 -3.45
C VAL A 189 -0.16 -0.52 -4.70
N MET A 190 0.25 0.74 -4.61
CA MET A 190 0.03 1.78 -5.63
C MET A 190 1.25 1.83 -6.55
N MET A 191 1.27 0.97 -7.56
CA MET A 191 2.31 0.95 -8.59
C MET A 191 1.97 1.99 -9.66
N ASP A 192 2.95 2.58 -10.31
CA ASP A 192 2.71 3.24 -11.59
C ASP A 192 3.04 2.29 -12.76
N GLU A 193 2.47 2.55 -13.94
CA GLU A 193 2.64 1.70 -15.13
C GLU A 193 4.12 1.45 -15.46
N CYS A 194 4.97 2.50 -15.36
CA CYS A 194 6.41 2.32 -15.58
C CYS A 194 7.03 1.28 -14.66
N VAL A 195 6.70 1.32 -13.37
CA VAL A 195 7.23 0.37 -12.39
C VAL A 195 6.63 -1.02 -12.61
N GLY A 196 5.35 -1.11 -12.99
CA GLY A 196 4.70 -2.38 -13.33
C GLY A 196 5.35 -3.08 -14.52
N HIS A 197 5.60 -2.36 -15.59
CA HIS A 197 6.05 -2.93 -16.86
C HIS A 197 7.58 -2.93 -17.06
N MET A 198 8.36 -2.10 -16.32
CA MET A 198 9.82 -2.15 -16.45
C MET A 198 10.35 -3.52 -16.02
N THR A 199 11.30 -4.04 -16.77
CA THR A 199 11.93 -5.33 -16.50
C THR A 199 13.34 -5.14 -15.95
N GLU A 200 13.61 -5.69 -14.78
CA GLU A 200 14.90 -5.59 -14.10
C GLU A 200 15.31 -6.92 -13.48
N LYS A 201 16.54 -6.98 -12.96
CA LYS A 201 16.99 -8.09 -12.12
C LYS A 201 16.25 -8.05 -10.77
N VAL A 202 15.56 -9.14 -10.45
CA VAL A 202 14.90 -9.37 -9.16
C VAL A 202 15.56 -10.55 -8.47
N VAL A 203 16.00 -10.35 -7.23
CA VAL A 203 16.56 -11.40 -6.38
C VAL A 203 15.52 -11.79 -5.34
N ILE A 204 15.02 -13.01 -5.46
CA ILE A 204 14.05 -13.58 -4.52
C ILE A 204 14.82 -14.51 -3.56
N PRO A 205 14.80 -14.22 -2.25
CA PRO A 205 15.54 -15.02 -1.27
C PRO A 205 14.90 -16.39 -1.07
N LYS A 206 15.48 -17.20 -0.20
CA LYS A 206 14.88 -18.45 0.21
C LYS A 206 13.69 -18.21 1.13
N ALA A 207 12.80 -19.19 1.19
CA ALA A 207 11.56 -19.09 1.96
C ALA A 207 11.80 -18.80 3.45
N GLU A 208 12.85 -19.38 4.04
CA GLU A 208 13.24 -19.15 5.43
C GLU A 208 13.73 -17.73 5.73
N GLU A 209 14.03 -16.94 4.71
CA GLU A 209 14.42 -15.53 4.82
C GLU A 209 13.24 -14.56 4.66
N ILE A 210 12.04 -15.08 4.37
CA ILE A 210 10.82 -14.29 4.18
C ILE A 210 9.90 -14.48 5.37
N GLU A 211 9.76 -13.45 6.18
CA GLU A 211 8.91 -13.45 7.35
C GLU A 211 7.46 -13.12 6.99
N ILE A 212 6.53 -13.95 7.49
CA ILE A 212 5.10 -13.85 7.24
C ILE A 212 4.37 -13.64 8.55
N PHE A 213 3.58 -12.57 8.62
CA PHE A 213 2.76 -12.28 9.77
C PHE A 213 1.52 -13.20 9.79
N PRO A 214 1.31 -13.97 10.88
CA PRO A 214 0.18 -14.89 10.97
C PRO A 214 -1.13 -14.16 11.29
N ARG A 215 -2.25 -14.67 10.77
CA ARG A 215 -3.58 -14.23 11.19
C ARG A 215 -3.79 -14.50 12.68
N ARG A 216 -4.42 -13.58 13.39
CA ARG A 216 -4.82 -13.78 14.79
C ARG A 216 -6.04 -14.70 14.86
N SER A 217 -5.80 -15.98 15.07
CA SER A 217 -6.85 -16.99 15.22
C SER A 217 -7.62 -16.82 16.54
N PRO A 218 -8.88 -17.31 16.61
CA PRO A 218 -9.67 -17.29 17.83
C PRO A 218 -8.99 -18.00 19.01
N SER A 219 -8.91 -17.34 20.15
CA SER A 219 -8.48 -17.95 21.43
C SER A 219 -9.60 -18.72 22.13
N LYS A 220 -10.86 -18.45 21.77
CA LYS A 220 -12.05 -19.06 22.33
C LYS A 220 -12.67 -20.09 21.39
N LYS A 221 -13.38 -21.06 22.00
CA LYS A 221 -14.08 -22.12 21.27
C LYS A 221 -15.29 -21.58 20.50
N PRO A 222 -15.75 -22.28 19.45
CA PRO A 222 -17.04 -22.00 18.84
C PRO A 222 -18.16 -21.92 19.88
N GLY A 223 -18.99 -20.86 19.80
CA GLY A 223 -20.06 -20.58 20.76
C GLY A 223 -19.70 -19.55 21.84
N GLU A 224 -18.42 -19.40 22.18
CA GLU A 224 -17.91 -18.36 23.10
C GLU A 224 -17.23 -17.21 22.36
N PHE A 225 -16.82 -17.42 21.12
CA PHE A 225 -16.11 -16.45 20.29
C PHE A 225 -17.05 -15.33 19.81
N LEU A 226 -16.55 -14.10 19.88
CA LEU A 226 -17.20 -12.91 19.36
C LEU A 226 -16.31 -12.32 18.26
N ALA A 227 -16.84 -12.15 17.06
CA ALA A 227 -16.05 -11.75 15.86
C ALA A 227 -15.26 -10.44 16.01
N TYR A 228 -15.71 -9.55 16.90
CA TYR A 228 -15.07 -8.28 17.23
C TYR A 228 -14.95 -8.08 18.76
N GLY A 229 -14.83 -9.19 19.52
CA GLY A 229 -14.90 -9.17 20.98
C GLY A 229 -13.54 -9.15 21.67
N GLU A 230 -12.65 -10.02 21.24
CA GLU A 230 -11.31 -10.14 21.82
C GLU A 230 -10.37 -9.16 21.09
N ILE A 231 -10.21 -8.00 21.72
CA ILE A 231 -9.40 -6.88 21.17
C ILE A 231 -8.18 -6.72 22.07
N GLY A 232 -6.98 -6.88 21.51
CA GLY A 232 -5.73 -6.67 22.22
C GLY A 232 -5.42 -5.17 22.43
N GLU A 233 -4.27 -4.88 23.05
CA GLU A 233 -3.76 -3.52 23.23
C GLU A 233 -3.49 -2.81 21.90
N ASP A 234 -3.23 -3.59 20.84
CA ASP A 234 -3.06 -3.16 19.45
C ASP A 234 -4.38 -2.78 18.75
N LEU A 235 -5.51 -2.87 19.44
CA LEU A 235 -6.87 -2.59 18.96
C LEU A 235 -7.35 -3.48 17.80
N VAL A 236 -6.67 -4.62 17.58
CA VAL A 236 -6.99 -5.56 16.49
C VAL A 236 -7.72 -6.77 17.06
N PRO A 237 -8.96 -7.07 16.60
CA PRO A 237 -9.68 -8.24 17.05
C PRO A 237 -9.13 -9.54 16.44
N GLU A 238 -9.45 -10.67 17.07
CA GLU A 238 -9.23 -12.00 16.50
C GLU A 238 -10.15 -12.24 15.30
N MET A 239 -9.75 -13.14 14.39
CA MET A 239 -10.53 -13.45 13.18
C MET A 239 -10.71 -14.95 13.01
N ALA A 240 -11.97 -15.39 13.05
CA ALA A 240 -12.34 -16.76 12.72
C ALA A 240 -12.56 -16.93 11.21
N SER A 241 -12.36 -18.14 10.74
CA SER A 241 -12.65 -18.52 9.36
C SER A 241 -14.06 -19.12 9.25
N ALA A 242 -14.78 -18.75 8.19
CA ALA A 242 -16.05 -19.38 7.86
C ALA A 242 -15.85 -20.87 7.56
N GLY A 243 -16.74 -21.71 8.08
CA GLY A 243 -16.66 -23.18 7.92
C GLY A 243 -15.94 -23.92 9.04
N GLU A 244 -15.25 -23.23 9.96
CA GLU A 244 -14.54 -23.83 11.11
C GLU A 244 -15.42 -23.97 12.37
N GLY A 245 -16.75 -23.91 12.22
CA GLY A 245 -17.71 -24.07 13.31
C GLY A 245 -18.02 -22.78 14.10
N TYR A 246 -17.39 -21.67 13.78
CA TYR A 246 -17.66 -20.36 14.38
C TYR A 246 -18.90 -19.72 13.76
N LYS A 247 -19.72 -19.09 14.61
CA LYS A 247 -20.82 -18.23 14.15
C LYS A 247 -20.28 -16.84 13.90
N ILE A 248 -20.14 -16.50 12.62
CA ILE A 248 -19.62 -15.21 12.16
C ILE A 248 -20.77 -14.43 11.54
N TYR A 249 -20.92 -13.17 11.93
CA TYR A 249 -21.78 -12.21 11.26
C TYR A 249 -20.94 -11.00 10.85
N VAL A 250 -20.94 -10.68 9.57
CA VAL A 250 -20.13 -9.61 8.98
C VAL A 250 -21.08 -8.62 8.30
N THR A 251 -20.99 -7.36 8.64
CA THR A 251 -21.82 -6.29 8.07
C THR A 251 -21.05 -4.98 7.97
N GLY A 252 -21.29 -4.21 6.92
CA GLY A 252 -20.83 -2.83 6.80
C GLY A 252 -21.58 -1.83 7.69
N MET A 253 -22.64 -2.24 8.38
CA MET A 253 -23.31 -1.39 9.37
C MET A 253 -22.46 -1.25 10.63
N THR A 254 -22.66 -0.15 11.36
CA THR A 254 -22.17 -0.06 12.76
C THR A 254 -22.64 -1.27 13.54
N HIS A 255 -21.74 -1.96 14.20
CA HIS A 255 -22.01 -3.26 14.80
C HIS A 255 -21.44 -3.41 16.21
N ASP A 256 -21.97 -4.38 16.94
CA ASP A 256 -21.51 -4.77 18.27
C ASP A 256 -20.33 -5.78 18.20
N LYS A 257 -19.87 -6.25 19.34
CA LYS A 257 -18.78 -7.22 19.45
C LYS A 257 -19.05 -8.57 18.77
N ARG A 258 -20.32 -8.90 18.48
CA ARG A 258 -20.73 -10.12 17.76
C ARG A 258 -20.76 -9.91 16.24
N GLY A 259 -20.67 -8.64 15.79
CA GLY A 259 -20.85 -8.25 14.40
C GLY A 259 -22.30 -7.88 14.03
N TYR A 260 -23.25 -7.93 14.97
CA TYR A 260 -24.64 -7.58 14.68
C TYR A 260 -24.84 -6.06 14.65
N PRO A 261 -25.72 -5.57 13.77
CA PRO A 261 -26.01 -4.13 13.66
C PRO A 261 -26.42 -3.52 15.00
N LEU A 262 -25.82 -2.39 15.33
CA LEU A 262 -26.12 -1.62 16.53
C LEU A 262 -26.22 -0.13 16.20
N GLY A 263 -27.43 0.32 15.84
CA GLY A 263 -27.70 1.66 15.31
C GLY A 263 -27.83 2.73 16.39
N ASN A 264 -26.77 3.07 17.10
CA ASN A 264 -26.75 4.20 18.03
C ASN A 264 -25.43 4.98 17.98
N ALA A 265 -25.45 6.21 18.47
CA ALA A 265 -24.33 7.14 18.40
C ALA A 265 -23.08 6.67 19.17
N ASP A 266 -23.25 5.99 20.29
CA ASP A 266 -22.13 5.53 21.12
C ASP A 266 -21.40 4.34 20.47
N ALA A 267 -22.15 3.41 19.86
CA ALA A 267 -21.58 2.31 19.09
C ALA A 267 -20.80 2.85 17.88
N GLN A 268 -21.37 3.80 17.14
CA GLN A 268 -20.68 4.43 16.01
C GLN A 268 -19.38 5.12 16.46
N ARG A 269 -19.45 5.95 17.48
CA ARG A 269 -18.25 6.65 18.00
C ARG A 269 -17.18 5.66 18.43
N THR A 270 -17.54 4.65 19.20
CA THR A 270 -16.59 3.63 19.71
C THR A 270 -15.91 2.88 18.58
N LEU A 271 -16.70 2.44 17.59
CA LEU A 271 -16.17 1.66 16.46
C LEU A 271 -15.23 2.50 15.59
N ILE A 272 -15.68 3.68 15.14
CA ILE A 272 -14.87 4.54 14.25
C ILE A 272 -13.61 5.02 14.96
N THR A 273 -13.70 5.44 16.24
CA THR A 273 -12.51 5.84 17.00
C THR A 273 -11.49 4.71 17.07
N ARG A 274 -11.92 3.47 17.36
CA ARG A 274 -11.02 2.32 17.40
C ARG A 274 -10.37 2.02 16.05
N LEU A 275 -11.13 2.06 14.96
CA LEU A 275 -10.62 1.82 13.61
C LEU A 275 -9.54 2.85 13.21
N PHE A 276 -9.70 4.10 13.63
CA PHE A 276 -8.69 5.14 13.42
C PHE A 276 -7.47 4.97 14.33
N GLU A 277 -7.69 4.78 15.63
CA GLU A 277 -6.61 4.64 16.62
C GLU A 277 -5.72 3.45 16.34
N LYS A 278 -6.26 2.34 15.83
CA LYS A 278 -5.53 1.16 15.42
C LYS A 278 -4.40 1.48 14.45
N ILE A 279 -4.61 2.41 13.53
CA ILE A 279 -3.62 2.84 12.54
C ILE A 279 -2.77 4.00 13.05
N SER A 280 -3.39 5.01 13.69
CA SER A 280 -2.64 6.19 14.14
C SER A 280 -1.65 5.89 15.27
N ARG A 281 -1.93 4.93 16.15
CA ARG A 281 -0.97 4.49 17.18
C ARG A 281 0.27 3.82 16.60
N ALA A 282 0.17 3.28 15.40
CA ALA A 282 1.27 2.64 14.68
C ALA A 282 1.98 3.57 13.69
N GLU A 283 1.80 4.89 13.79
CA GLU A 283 2.38 5.86 12.85
C GLU A 283 3.89 5.67 12.67
N ASP A 284 4.63 5.51 13.75
CA ASP A 284 6.10 5.34 13.69
C ASP A 284 6.48 4.06 12.91
N GLU A 285 5.73 2.96 13.07
CA GLU A 285 5.93 1.70 12.34
C GLU A 285 5.51 1.80 10.86
N LEU A 286 4.47 2.57 10.58
CA LEU A 286 3.92 2.81 9.25
C LEU A 286 4.62 3.94 8.49
N THR A 287 5.53 4.67 9.16
CA THR A 287 6.37 5.70 8.54
C THR A 287 7.46 5.03 7.68
N LEU A 288 7.12 4.73 6.43
CA LEU A 288 8.00 4.07 5.48
C LEU A 288 8.59 5.08 4.49
N ILE A 289 9.61 5.80 4.95
CA ILE A 289 10.37 6.78 4.15
C ILE A 289 11.80 6.27 3.97
N ASP A 290 12.30 6.36 2.75
CA ASP A 290 13.71 6.14 2.45
C ASP A 290 14.38 7.51 2.30
N GLU A 291 15.19 7.87 3.29
CA GLU A 291 15.85 9.17 3.38
C GLU A 291 17.34 9.06 3.02
N ASP A 292 17.86 10.10 2.37
CA ASP A 292 19.27 10.23 2.10
C ASP A 292 19.70 11.70 2.12
N HIS A 293 20.88 11.98 2.65
CA HIS A 293 21.44 13.33 2.74
C HIS A 293 20.55 14.36 3.47
N MET A 294 19.74 13.94 4.43
CA MET A 294 18.84 14.84 5.17
C MET A 294 19.53 15.64 6.27
N ASP A 295 20.72 15.22 6.73
CA ASP A 295 21.40 15.86 7.86
C ASP A 295 21.87 17.29 7.55
N ASP A 296 22.28 17.56 6.32
CA ASP A 296 22.77 18.88 5.86
C ASP A 296 21.84 19.57 4.86
N ALA A 297 20.64 19.03 4.62
CA ALA A 297 19.76 19.49 3.55
C ALA A 297 19.16 20.89 3.82
N ASP A 298 19.30 21.78 2.86
CA ASP A 298 18.54 23.03 2.75
C ASP A 298 17.24 22.84 1.94
N VAL A 299 17.21 21.84 1.04
CA VAL A 299 16.06 21.47 0.20
C VAL A 299 15.84 20.00 0.30
N ALA A 300 14.59 19.54 0.43
CA ALA A 300 14.24 18.14 0.39
C ALA A 300 13.39 17.83 -0.84
N VAL A 301 13.77 16.80 -1.62
CA VAL A 301 12.96 16.30 -2.73
C VAL A 301 12.07 15.17 -2.22
N VAL A 302 10.76 15.38 -2.29
CA VAL A 302 9.73 14.41 -1.90
C VAL A 302 9.25 13.69 -3.16
N SER A 303 9.38 12.36 -3.21
CA SER A 303 9.04 11.60 -4.41
C SER A 303 8.62 10.17 -4.08
N TYR A 304 7.96 9.51 -5.04
CA TYR A 304 7.53 8.11 -4.93
C TYR A 304 7.43 7.46 -6.32
N GLY A 305 7.28 6.14 -6.39
CA GLY A 305 7.17 5.40 -7.63
C GLY A 305 8.34 5.68 -8.59
N ILE A 306 8.06 5.68 -9.89
CA ILE A 306 9.08 5.94 -10.92
C ILE A 306 9.71 7.34 -10.79
N THR A 307 8.94 8.34 -10.34
CA THR A 307 9.43 9.70 -10.15
C THR A 307 10.61 9.77 -9.19
N SER A 308 10.66 8.90 -8.19
CA SER A 308 11.78 8.86 -7.24
C SER A 308 13.11 8.48 -7.89
N ARG A 309 13.09 7.65 -8.92
CA ARG A 309 14.30 7.26 -9.68
C ARG A 309 14.84 8.41 -10.52
N VAL A 310 13.93 9.20 -11.08
CA VAL A 310 14.31 10.42 -11.83
C VAL A 310 14.85 11.48 -10.87
N ALA A 311 14.20 11.66 -9.72
CA ALA A 311 14.60 12.60 -8.68
C ALA A 311 15.99 12.31 -8.12
N GLU A 312 16.35 11.04 -7.97
CA GLU A 312 17.69 10.64 -7.50
C GLU A 312 18.79 11.21 -8.39
N ARG A 313 18.63 11.14 -9.73
CA ARG A 313 19.60 11.73 -10.66
C ARG A 313 19.67 13.26 -10.54
N ALA A 314 18.54 13.92 -10.34
CA ALA A 314 18.50 15.36 -10.12
C ALA A 314 19.22 15.78 -8.82
N ILE A 315 19.02 15.03 -7.74
CA ILE A 315 19.71 15.24 -6.46
C ILE A 315 21.22 15.09 -6.61
N GLN A 316 21.70 14.04 -7.29
CA GLN A 316 23.14 13.86 -7.59
C GLN A 316 23.73 15.05 -8.35
N LEU A 317 23.01 15.53 -9.37
CA LEU A 317 23.43 16.71 -10.15
C LEU A 317 23.46 18.00 -9.29
N ALA A 318 22.46 18.18 -8.44
CA ALA A 318 22.40 19.33 -7.54
C ALA A 318 23.55 19.31 -6.51
N ARG A 319 23.80 18.15 -5.91
CA ARG A 319 24.92 18.00 -4.94
C ARG A 319 26.28 18.17 -5.61
N ALA A 320 26.45 17.73 -6.83
CA ALA A 320 27.66 17.99 -7.62
C ALA A 320 27.90 19.49 -7.91
N LYS A 321 26.85 20.31 -7.86
CA LYS A 321 26.93 21.78 -7.90
C LYS A 321 27.12 22.45 -6.54
N GLY A 322 27.27 21.68 -5.47
CA GLY A 322 27.43 22.17 -4.09
C GLY A 322 26.12 22.54 -3.38
N LEU A 323 24.96 22.21 -3.94
CA LEU A 323 23.67 22.42 -3.28
C LEU A 323 23.42 21.35 -2.22
N LYS A 324 22.93 21.75 -1.05
CA LYS A 324 22.59 20.85 0.05
C LYS A 324 21.16 20.34 -0.12
N VAL A 325 21.03 19.18 -0.76
CA VAL A 325 19.74 18.58 -1.12
C VAL A 325 19.60 17.19 -0.53
N GLY A 326 18.52 16.96 0.18
CA GLY A 326 18.15 15.66 0.72
C GLY A 326 17.05 14.98 -0.10
N ARG A 327 16.92 13.68 0.09
CA ARG A 327 15.86 12.84 -0.48
C ARG A 327 14.92 12.37 0.62
N MET A 328 13.62 12.51 0.38
CA MET A 328 12.55 11.89 1.14
C MET A 328 11.68 11.07 0.18
N ARG A 329 11.97 9.78 0.05
CA ARG A 329 11.22 8.89 -0.83
C ARG A 329 10.16 8.14 -0.03
N LEU A 330 8.90 8.35 -0.37
CA LEU A 330 7.77 7.65 0.23
C LEU A 330 7.69 6.22 -0.33
N LYS A 331 7.81 5.23 0.56
CA LYS A 331 7.45 3.81 0.32
C LYS A 331 6.06 3.51 0.85
N GLY A 332 5.64 4.17 1.93
CA GLY A 332 4.28 4.27 2.43
C GLY A 332 3.77 5.69 2.26
N VAL A 333 2.59 5.85 1.67
CA VAL A 333 1.98 7.16 1.47
C VAL A 333 0.77 7.38 2.37
N TRP A 334 0.07 6.31 2.71
CA TRP A 334 -1.02 6.35 3.67
C TRP A 334 -0.81 5.29 4.76
N PRO A 335 -0.92 5.63 6.05
CA PRO A 335 -1.06 7.01 6.57
C PRO A 335 0.10 7.89 6.13
N PHE A 336 -0.16 9.20 5.93
CA PHE A 336 0.91 10.14 5.59
C PHE A 336 1.82 10.35 6.80
N PRO A 337 3.15 10.35 6.66
CA PRO A 337 4.09 10.44 7.77
C PRO A 337 4.24 11.88 8.28
N GLU A 338 3.16 12.43 8.82
CA GLU A 338 3.04 13.85 9.19
C GLU A 338 4.10 14.33 10.15
N LYS A 339 4.36 13.56 11.21
CA LYS A 339 5.35 13.91 12.24
C LYS A 339 6.71 14.19 11.61
N ARG A 340 7.18 13.28 10.75
CA ARG A 340 8.48 13.44 10.08
C ARG A 340 8.54 14.65 9.16
N PHE A 341 7.48 14.89 8.38
CA PHE A 341 7.43 16.06 7.50
C PHE A 341 7.40 17.37 8.27
N ARG A 342 6.67 17.45 9.39
CA ARG A 342 6.65 18.63 10.26
C ARG A 342 8.02 18.91 10.89
N GLU A 343 8.74 17.88 11.32
CA GLU A 343 10.10 17.99 11.84
C GLU A 343 11.07 18.54 10.78
N VAL A 344 11.03 18.00 9.58
CA VAL A 344 11.90 18.42 8.48
C VAL A 344 11.59 19.84 8.05
N ALA A 345 10.33 20.23 7.99
CA ALA A 345 9.90 21.58 7.58
C ALA A 345 10.50 22.70 8.46
N GLN A 346 10.82 22.42 9.74
CA GLN A 346 11.41 23.39 10.66
C GLN A 346 12.86 23.79 10.30
N ARG A 347 13.56 22.99 9.49
CA ARG A 347 15.01 23.14 9.26
C ARG A 347 15.42 23.31 7.81
N ILE A 348 14.50 23.15 6.86
CA ILE A 348 14.79 23.31 5.43
C ILE A 348 14.14 24.58 4.87
N LYS A 349 14.61 25.03 3.71
CA LYS A 349 14.05 26.18 2.98
C LYS A 349 12.86 25.79 2.13
N ALA A 350 12.92 24.60 1.50
CA ALA A 350 11.86 24.14 0.60
C ALA A 350 11.75 22.63 0.49
N PHE A 351 10.51 22.14 0.33
CA PHE A 351 10.22 20.88 -0.30
C PHE A 351 10.05 21.06 -1.82
N VAL A 352 10.53 20.10 -2.61
CA VAL A 352 10.29 19.99 -4.05
C VAL A 352 9.57 18.66 -4.28
N ALA A 353 8.35 18.69 -4.82
CA ALA A 353 7.50 17.51 -4.98
C ALA A 353 7.14 17.28 -6.45
N PRO A 354 7.94 16.47 -7.19
CA PRO A 354 7.60 16.02 -8.53
C PRO A 354 6.59 14.89 -8.49
N GLU A 355 5.47 15.01 -9.23
CA GLU A 355 4.41 14.00 -9.32
C GLU A 355 3.90 13.85 -10.77
N LEU A 356 3.55 12.60 -11.17
CA LEU A 356 2.92 12.34 -12.48
C LEU A 356 1.39 12.56 -12.40
N ASN A 357 1.00 13.73 -11.89
CA ASN A 357 -0.36 14.21 -11.75
C ASN A 357 -0.36 15.75 -11.66
N MET A 358 -1.50 16.37 -11.37
CA MET A 358 -1.65 17.83 -11.23
C MET A 358 -1.35 18.35 -9.81
N GLY A 359 -0.76 17.53 -8.94
CA GLY A 359 -0.49 17.82 -7.53
C GLY A 359 -1.52 17.14 -6.62
N GLN A 360 -1.14 16.04 -6.03
CA GLN A 360 -1.97 15.29 -5.07
C GLN A 360 -1.26 15.13 -3.74
N VAL A 361 -0.20 14.34 -3.66
CA VAL A 361 0.56 14.14 -2.41
C VAL A 361 1.24 15.44 -1.95
N VAL A 362 1.58 16.34 -2.87
CA VAL A 362 2.11 17.65 -2.54
C VAL A 362 1.20 18.47 -1.62
N LEU A 363 -0.12 18.25 -1.65
CA LEU A 363 -1.07 18.92 -0.75
C LEU A 363 -0.82 18.53 0.73
N GLU A 364 -0.49 17.26 0.97
CA GLU A 364 -0.11 16.80 2.31
C GLU A 364 1.27 17.33 2.73
N VAL A 365 2.21 17.40 1.79
CA VAL A 365 3.51 18.03 2.03
C VAL A 365 3.34 19.50 2.44
N GLU A 366 2.51 20.26 1.72
CA GLU A 366 2.20 21.66 2.01
C GLU A 366 1.49 21.83 3.35
N ARG A 367 0.50 20.97 3.63
CA ARG A 367 -0.20 20.93 4.91
C ARG A 367 0.77 20.72 6.08
N CYS A 368 1.71 19.79 5.92
CA CYS A 368 2.73 19.51 6.94
C CYS A 368 3.81 20.61 7.03
N ALA A 369 4.16 21.24 5.92
CA ALA A 369 5.07 22.37 5.90
C ALA A 369 4.54 23.53 6.75
N GLY A 370 3.22 23.75 6.79
CA GLY A 370 2.57 24.69 7.71
C GLY A 370 3.10 26.11 7.64
N GLY A 371 3.68 26.53 6.52
CA GLY A 371 4.30 27.84 6.33
C GLY A 371 5.73 27.96 6.86
N HIS A 372 6.32 26.94 7.48
CA HIS A 372 7.70 26.96 7.95
C HIS A 372 8.74 26.95 6.82
N CYS A 373 8.42 26.29 5.72
CA CYS A 373 9.24 26.28 4.51
C CYS A 373 8.33 26.33 3.26
N ARG A 374 8.93 26.60 2.11
CA ARG A 374 8.18 26.62 0.84
C ARG A 374 7.90 25.20 0.35
N THR A 375 6.77 25.01 -0.34
CA THR A 375 6.50 23.80 -1.11
C THR A 375 6.45 24.14 -2.60
N ILE A 376 7.26 23.46 -3.39
CA ILE A 376 7.35 23.62 -4.85
C ILE A 376 6.74 22.38 -5.50
N ALA A 377 5.49 22.49 -5.92
CA ALA A 377 4.83 21.46 -6.70
C ALA A 377 5.44 21.40 -8.12
N MET A 378 5.64 20.19 -8.63
CA MET A 378 6.07 19.94 -9.99
C MET A 378 5.09 18.97 -10.68
N PRO A 379 3.91 19.45 -11.06
CA PRO A 379 2.93 18.61 -11.75
C PRO A 379 3.44 18.19 -13.14
N HIS A 380 3.24 16.91 -13.48
CA HIS A 380 3.62 16.36 -14.77
C HIS A 380 2.56 15.37 -15.27
N PRO A 381 1.37 15.83 -15.66
CA PRO A 381 0.37 14.96 -16.28
C PRO A 381 0.80 14.63 -17.72
N GLY A 382 0.23 13.57 -18.28
CA GLY A 382 0.38 13.32 -19.71
C GLY A 382 1.14 12.06 -20.11
N GLY A 383 1.33 11.11 -19.19
CA GLY A 383 1.81 9.78 -19.52
C GLY A 383 3.30 9.69 -19.87
N THR A 384 4.09 10.63 -19.39
CA THR A 384 5.56 10.61 -19.46
C THR A 384 6.17 10.87 -18.09
N VAL A 385 7.48 10.64 -17.96
CA VAL A 385 8.21 10.91 -16.71
C VAL A 385 8.93 12.25 -16.78
N HIS A 386 9.19 12.87 -15.62
CA HIS A 386 10.00 14.09 -15.52
C HIS A 386 11.39 13.89 -16.11
N ARG A 387 12.01 14.96 -16.55
CA ARG A 387 13.45 14.97 -16.87
C ARG A 387 14.24 15.39 -15.62
N PRO A 388 15.40 14.76 -15.34
CA PRO A 388 16.23 15.15 -14.18
C PRO A 388 16.60 16.64 -14.13
N LEU A 389 16.78 17.27 -15.29
CA LEU A 389 17.11 18.69 -15.38
C LEU A 389 15.96 19.62 -14.96
N ASP A 390 14.71 19.21 -15.16
CA ASP A 390 13.55 20.00 -14.73
C ASP A 390 13.43 19.97 -13.20
N ILE A 391 13.65 18.80 -12.59
CA ILE A 391 13.71 18.68 -11.12
C ILE A 391 14.91 19.45 -10.55
N LEU A 392 16.09 19.41 -11.21
CA LEU A 392 17.24 20.20 -10.81
C LEU A 392 16.93 21.70 -10.78
N ALA A 393 16.25 22.22 -11.81
CA ALA A 393 15.87 23.63 -11.85
C ALA A 393 14.93 24.03 -10.70
N ALA A 394 14.01 23.13 -10.31
CA ALA A 394 13.15 23.35 -9.14
C ALA A 394 13.93 23.31 -7.83
N ILE A 395 14.90 22.42 -7.70
CA ILE A 395 15.83 22.38 -6.55
C ILE A 395 16.60 23.69 -6.45
N GLU A 396 17.17 24.19 -7.54
CA GLU A 396 17.89 25.46 -7.57
C GLU A 396 17.00 26.65 -7.16
N LYS A 397 15.72 26.64 -7.56
CA LYS A 397 14.73 27.63 -7.13
C LYS A 397 14.45 27.52 -5.62
N GLY A 398 14.32 26.30 -5.08
CA GLY A 398 14.12 26.06 -3.66
C GLY A 398 15.31 26.50 -2.79
N ALA A 399 16.53 26.29 -3.25
CA ALA A 399 17.76 26.67 -2.54
C ALA A 399 17.95 28.19 -2.39
N ARG A 400 17.35 28.98 -3.30
CA ARG A 400 17.40 30.47 -3.29
C ARG A 400 16.29 31.08 -2.40
N ALA A 401 15.38 30.28 -1.92
CA ALA A 401 14.29 30.71 -1.02
C ALA A 401 14.83 30.91 0.40
#